data_804d9d4aa6f46bca719d9f178871e4b3
#
_entry.id   804d9d4aa6f46bca719d9f178871e4b3
#
_cell.length_a   1.000
_cell.length_b   1.000
_cell.length_c   1.000
_cell.angle_alpha   90.00
_cell.angle_beta   90.00
_cell.angle_gamma   90.00
#
_symmetry.space_group_name_H-M   'P 1'
#
loop_
_entity.id
_entity.type
_entity.pdbx_description
1 polymer ?
#
loop_
_entity_poly.entity_id
_entity_poly.type
_entity_poly.pdbx_seq_one_letter_code
_entity_poly.pdbx_strand_id
1 'polypeptide(L)'
;FSVAAAGASMLNGIGVTEDGTIYASNTRDPQRVYRITADGDASVFIDGSPLMAPNGVAIDNDGNIVVVNIGNNHVMTFAPSGELLQTEYAVEAGNDGVIVTEDGTKYVSSVRFGSISRIRPGEEAEVIAQGIPSAASICYDSVQNQIIIPMNNNNALGILPLD
;
A
#
# COMPACT_ATOMS: atom_id res chain seq x y z
N PHE A 1 6.43 -21.02 -7.87
CA PHE A 1 5.88 -21.18 -6.52
C PHE A 1 4.48 -20.56 -6.42
N SER A 2 3.73 -20.93 -5.38
CA SER A 2 2.36 -20.44 -5.21
C SER A 2 2.05 -20.15 -3.74
N VAL A 3 1.66 -18.91 -3.42
CA VAL A 3 1.19 -18.53 -2.08
C VAL A 3 -0.23 -19.04 -1.77
N ALA A 4 -0.96 -19.54 -2.76
CA ALA A 4 -2.26 -20.18 -2.53
C ALA A 4 -2.16 -21.38 -1.57
N ALA A 5 -1.01 -22.06 -1.53
CA ALA A 5 -0.72 -23.12 -0.57
C ALA A 5 -0.71 -22.63 0.89
N ALA A 6 -0.49 -21.34 1.14
CA ALA A 6 -0.55 -20.71 2.46
C ALA A 6 -1.98 -20.28 2.87
N GLY A 7 -3.00 -20.62 2.08
CA GLY A 7 -4.40 -20.26 2.34
C GLY A 7 -4.81 -18.88 1.86
N ALA A 8 -4.08 -18.29 0.91
CA ALA A 8 -4.46 -17.02 0.30
C ALA A 8 -5.80 -17.16 -0.45
N SER A 9 -6.65 -16.13 -0.34
CA SER A 9 -7.97 -16.08 -0.97
C SER A 9 -8.12 -14.94 -1.97
N MET A 10 -7.50 -13.78 -1.69
CA MET A 10 -7.54 -12.59 -2.55
C MET A 10 -6.25 -11.80 -2.39
N LEU A 11 -5.19 -12.21 -3.09
CA LEU A 11 -3.96 -11.42 -3.17
C LEU A 11 -4.23 -10.12 -3.91
N ASN A 12 -3.61 -9.01 -3.43
CA ASN A 12 -3.87 -7.67 -3.94
C ASN A 12 -2.57 -6.86 -4.09
N GLY A 13 -2.21 -6.01 -3.12
CA GLY A 13 -1.01 -5.19 -3.19
C GLY A 13 0.29 -5.99 -3.07
N ILE A 14 1.33 -5.54 -3.74
CA ILE A 14 2.65 -6.16 -3.76
C ILE A 14 3.72 -5.08 -3.55
N GLY A 15 4.64 -5.33 -2.59
CA GLY A 15 5.90 -4.61 -2.43
C GLY A 15 7.07 -5.56 -2.62
N VAL A 16 8.17 -5.08 -3.19
CA VAL A 16 9.39 -5.87 -3.46
C VAL A 16 10.59 -5.13 -2.89
N THR A 17 11.38 -5.83 -2.08
CA THR A 17 12.64 -5.31 -1.52
C THR A 17 13.79 -5.47 -2.54
N GLU A 18 14.91 -4.78 -2.30
CA GLU A 18 16.09 -4.85 -3.17
C GLU A 18 16.68 -6.26 -3.30
N ASP A 19 16.57 -7.09 -2.26
CA ASP A 19 17.03 -8.49 -2.27
C ASP A 19 16.06 -9.45 -2.98
N GLY A 20 14.95 -8.91 -3.53
CA GLY A 20 13.93 -9.68 -4.26
C GLY A 20 12.90 -10.36 -3.37
N THR A 21 12.87 -10.08 -2.07
CA THR A 21 11.78 -10.53 -1.19
C THR A 21 10.49 -9.79 -1.54
N ILE A 22 9.40 -10.53 -1.69
CA ILE A 22 8.07 -10.01 -2.02
C ILE A 22 7.19 -10.02 -0.79
N TYR A 23 6.48 -8.91 -0.55
CA TYR A 23 5.39 -8.84 0.41
C TYR A 23 4.07 -8.66 -0.33
N ALA A 24 3.10 -9.53 -0.05
CA ALA A 24 1.82 -9.52 -0.74
C ALA A 24 0.66 -9.52 0.26
N SER A 25 -0.24 -8.54 0.14
CA SER A 25 -1.44 -8.48 0.96
C SER A 25 -2.50 -9.49 0.49
N ASN A 26 -3.27 -10.02 1.43
CA ASN A 26 -4.46 -10.83 1.19
C ASN A 26 -5.67 -10.12 1.84
N THR A 27 -6.49 -9.49 1.03
CA THR A 27 -7.54 -8.55 1.46
C THR A 27 -8.70 -9.22 2.20
N ARG A 28 -9.06 -10.45 1.82
CA ARG A 28 -10.17 -11.21 2.43
C ARG A 28 -9.65 -12.25 3.42
N ASP A 29 -10.57 -12.91 4.12
CA ASP A 29 -10.21 -13.96 5.08
C ASP A 29 -9.39 -15.09 4.45
N PRO A 30 -8.33 -15.48 5.14
CA PRO A 30 -7.72 -14.83 6.29
C PRO A 30 -7.00 -13.53 5.89
N GLN A 31 -7.26 -12.42 6.60
CA GLN A 31 -6.61 -11.12 6.34
C GLN A 31 -5.15 -11.20 6.76
N ARG A 32 -4.24 -11.16 5.77
CA ARG A 32 -2.81 -11.41 5.97
C ARG A 32 -1.94 -10.54 5.07
N VAL A 33 -0.68 -10.45 5.45
CA VAL A 33 0.41 -10.13 4.53
C VAL A 33 1.32 -11.35 4.48
N TYR A 34 1.66 -11.79 3.27
CA TYR A 34 2.61 -12.88 3.03
C TYR A 34 3.98 -12.32 2.70
N ARG A 35 5.02 -13.06 3.09
CA ARG A 35 6.40 -12.85 2.68
C ARG A 35 6.82 -14.01 1.80
N ILE A 36 7.37 -13.70 0.63
CA ILE A 36 7.89 -14.67 -0.32
C ILE A 36 9.36 -14.32 -0.58
N THR A 37 10.28 -15.20 -0.21
CA THR A 37 11.72 -14.98 -0.45
C THR A 37 12.06 -15.08 -1.93
N ALA A 38 13.24 -14.59 -2.33
CA ALA A 38 13.73 -14.73 -3.70
C ALA A 38 13.84 -16.19 -4.15
N ASP A 39 14.05 -17.13 -3.24
CA ASP A 39 14.09 -18.58 -3.51
C ASP A 39 12.69 -19.19 -3.68
N GLY A 40 11.63 -18.41 -3.43
CA GLY A 40 10.23 -18.83 -3.58
C GLY A 40 9.58 -19.42 -2.33
N ASP A 41 10.24 -19.37 -1.18
CA ASP A 41 9.66 -19.80 0.10
C ASP A 41 8.61 -18.79 0.56
N ALA A 42 7.35 -19.25 0.68
CA ALA A 42 6.23 -18.42 1.11
C ALA A 42 5.87 -18.69 2.57
N SER A 43 5.69 -17.62 3.34
CA SER A 43 5.31 -17.65 4.75
C SER A 43 4.33 -16.52 5.07
N VAL A 44 3.60 -16.65 6.18
CA VAL A 44 2.77 -15.57 6.72
C VAL A 44 3.69 -14.57 7.41
N PHE A 45 3.59 -13.30 7.03
CA PHE A 45 4.34 -12.19 7.62
C PHE A 45 3.53 -11.52 8.75
N ILE A 46 2.28 -11.12 8.45
CA ILE A 46 1.33 -10.58 9.44
C ILE A 46 0.02 -11.37 9.33
N ASP A 47 -0.57 -11.77 10.46
CA ASP A 47 -1.82 -12.52 10.54
C ASP A 47 -2.86 -11.76 11.38
N GLY A 48 -3.98 -11.41 10.78
CA GLY A 48 -5.10 -10.75 11.47
C GLY A 48 -4.78 -9.32 11.94
N SER A 49 -5.19 -8.99 13.18
CA SER A 49 -4.99 -7.63 13.74
C SER A 49 -3.51 -7.22 13.73
N PRO A 50 -3.19 -5.95 13.34
CA PRO A 50 -4.10 -4.81 13.12
C PRO A 50 -4.62 -4.64 11.68
N LEU A 51 -4.52 -5.66 10.83
CA LEU A 51 -5.01 -5.59 9.46
C LEU A 51 -6.54 -5.48 9.40
N MET A 52 -7.05 -4.66 8.46
CA MET A 52 -8.48 -4.52 8.18
C MET A 52 -8.69 -4.41 6.67
N ALA A 53 -8.84 -5.55 6.01
CA ALA A 53 -8.84 -5.68 4.57
C ALA A 53 -7.57 -5.03 3.94
N PRO A 54 -6.37 -5.58 4.22
CA PRO A 54 -5.11 -5.02 3.72
C PRO A 54 -5.09 -5.02 2.19
N ASN A 55 -4.57 -3.94 1.61
CA ASN A 55 -4.51 -3.77 0.16
C ASN A 55 -3.12 -3.31 -0.27
N GLY A 56 -2.86 -2.02 -0.46
CA GLY A 56 -1.58 -1.53 -0.93
C GLY A 56 -0.42 -1.93 -0.01
N VAL A 57 0.70 -2.30 -0.62
CA VAL A 57 1.96 -2.61 0.06
C VAL A 57 3.08 -1.87 -0.64
N ALA A 58 3.89 -1.16 0.11
CA ALA A 58 5.13 -0.53 -0.36
C ALA A 58 6.30 -0.87 0.56
N ILE A 59 7.50 -0.65 0.09
CA ILE A 59 8.72 -0.73 0.89
C ILE A 59 9.24 0.69 1.06
N ASP A 60 9.55 1.10 2.30
CA ASP A 60 10.16 2.39 2.58
C ASP A 60 11.69 2.37 2.39
N ASN A 61 12.32 3.53 2.56
CA ASN A 61 13.76 3.69 2.33
C ASN A 61 14.64 2.93 3.33
N ASP A 62 14.08 2.53 4.48
CA ASP A 62 14.77 1.74 5.50
C ASP A 62 14.50 0.23 5.34
N GLY A 63 13.76 -0.16 4.30
CA GLY A 63 13.38 -1.54 4.02
C GLY A 63 12.20 -2.03 4.86
N ASN A 64 11.45 -1.13 5.53
CA ASN A 64 10.25 -1.50 6.25
C ASN A 64 9.06 -1.66 5.30
N ILE A 65 8.07 -2.38 5.75
CA ILE A 65 6.90 -2.74 4.97
C ILE A 65 5.74 -1.83 5.34
N VAL A 66 5.31 -0.98 4.41
CA VAL A 66 4.16 -0.08 4.57
C VAL A 66 2.92 -0.76 4.00
N VAL A 67 1.88 -0.87 4.82
CA VAL A 67 0.62 -1.53 4.46
C VAL A 67 -0.55 -0.59 4.71
N VAL A 68 -1.45 -0.48 3.74
CA VAL A 68 -2.71 0.26 3.87
C VAL A 68 -3.92 -0.67 3.81
N ASN A 69 -5.04 -0.24 4.37
CA ASN A 69 -6.25 -1.04 4.50
C ASN A 69 -7.45 -0.38 3.78
N ILE A 70 -8.25 -1.18 3.08
CA ILE A 70 -9.57 -0.70 2.59
C ILE A 70 -10.55 -0.49 3.73
N GLY A 71 -10.44 -1.28 4.80
CA GLY A 71 -11.40 -1.25 5.91
C GLY A 71 -11.34 -0.02 6.79
N ASN A 72 -10.20 0.68 6.83
CA ASN A 72 -9.99 1.91 7.60
C ASN A 72 -9.00 2.84 6.89
N ASN A 73 -8.54 3.90 7.58
CA ASN A 73 -7.56 4.86 7.06
C ASN A 73 -6.14 4.67 7.61
N HIS A 74 -5.84 3.52 8.21
CA HIS A 74 -4.52 3.26 8.77
C HIS A 74 -3.47 3.04 7.68
N VAL A 75 -2.32 3.64 7.87
CA VAL A 75 -1.08 3.45 7.13
C VAL A 75 -0.06 2.90 8.12
N MET A 76 0.20 1.61 8.03
CA MET A 76 0.99 0.89 9.02
C MET A 76 2.37 0.56 8.48
N THR A 77 3.41 0.85 9.25
CA THR A 77 4.79 0.51 8.93
C THR A 77 5.28 -0.60 9.84
N PHE A 78 5.70 -1.71 9.25
CA PHE A 78 6.23 -2.88 9.94
C PHE A 78 7.72 -3.04 9.65
N ALA A 79 8.52 -3.39 10.65
CA ALA A 79 9.89 -3.85 10.43
C ALA A 79 9.88 -5.18 9.64
N PRO A 80 11.00 -5.56 8.98
CA PRO A 80 11.15 -6.87 8.34
C PRO A 80 10.94 -8.07 9.28
N SER A 81 11.03 -7.84 10.60
CA SER A 81 10.71 -8.84 11.65
C SER A 81 9.20 -9.08 11.82
N GLY A 82 8.34 -8.20 11.31
CA GLY A 82 6.90 -8.19 11.55
C GLY A 82 6.46 -7.32 12.73
N GLU A 83 7.38 -6.64 13.40
CA GLU A 83 7.05 -5.68 14.46
C GLU A 83 6.38 -4.45 13.87
N LEU A 84 5.24 -4.03 14.44
CA LEU A 84 4.58 -2.77 14.09
C LEU A 84 5.38 -1.60 14.66
N LEU A 85 6.01 -0.80 13.79
CA LEU A 85 6.82 0.35 14.18
C LEU A 85 5.98 1.61 14.34
N GLN A 86 5.03 1.83 13.42
CA GLN A 86 4.24 3.06 13.36
C GLN A 86 2.87 2.82 12.75
N THR A 87 1.89 3.60 13.20
CA THR A 87 0.59 3.75 12.54
C THR A 87 0.34 5.24 12.31
N GLU A 88 0.25 5.62 11.05
CA GLU A 88 -0.19 6.92 10.57
C GLU A 88 -1.60 6.78 10.00
N TYR A 89 -2.22 7.89 9.64
CA TYR A 89 -3.60 7.91 9.19
C TYR A 89 -3.71 8.73 7.91
N ALA A 90 -4.20 8.12 6.84
CA ALA A 90 -4.66 8.88 5.67
C ALA A 90 -5.91 9.70 6.07
N VAL A 91 -6.20 10.75 5.31
CA VAL A 91 -7.39 11.58 5.61
C VAL A 91 -8.67 10.76 5.45
N GLU A 92 -8.73 9.97 4.37
CA GLU A 92 -9.91 9.17 4.04
C GLU A 92 -9.65 7.67 4.25
N ALA A 93 -10.70 6.91 4.55
CA ALA A 93 -10.67 5.45 4.57
C ALA A 93 -10.81 4.88 3.14
N GLY A 94 -10.74 3.55 3.01
CA GLY A 94 -10.84 2.88 1.71
C GLY A 94 -9.54 2.93 0.94
N ASN A 95 -8.42 2.80 1.65
CA ASN A 95 -7.09 2.91 1.09
C ASN A 95 -6.76 1.70 0.20
N ASP A 96 -6.41 1.99 -1.06
CA ASP A 96 -6.13 0.98 -2.07
C ASP A 96 -4.63 0.93 -2.39
N GLY A 97 -4.04 2.00 -2.89
CA GLY A 97 -2.62 2.10 -3.20
C GLY A 97 -1.83 2.92 -2.19
N VAL A 98 -0.55 2.61 -2.06
CA VAL A 98 0.43 3.39 -1.31
C VAL A 98 1.76 3.40 -2.04
N ILE A 99 2.42 4.56 -2.06
CA ILE A 99 3.80 4.75 -2.50
C ILE A 99 4.56 5.52 -1.42
N VAL A 100 5.87 5.30 -1.35
CA VAL A 100 6.80 6.04 -0.48
C VAL A 100 7.88 6.64 -1.38
N THR A 101 8.10 7.95 -1.27
CA THR A 101 9.14 8.66 -2.02
C THR A 101 10.46 8.71 -1.24
N GLU A 102 11.55 9.10 -1.90
CA GLU A 102 12.90 9.13 -1.30
C GLU A 102 13.01 10.01 -0.05
N ASP A 103 12.18 11.06 0.07
CA ASP A 103 12.11 11.92 1.26
C ASP A 103 11.25 11.33 2.40
N GLY A 104 10.72 10.11 2.22
CA GLY A 104 9.87 9.41 3.18
C GLY A 104 8.39 9.84 3.14
N THR A 105 8.00 10.72 2.22
CA THR A 105 6.60 11.10 2.03
C THR A 105 5.80 9.92 1.51
N LYS A 106 4.64 9.67 2.13
CA LYS A 106 3.70 8.63 1.71
C LYS A 106 2.53 9.26 0.96
N TYR A 107 2.17 8.66 -0.16
CA TYR A 107 0.95 9.00 -0.89
C TYR A 107 0.01 7.80 -0.87
N VAL A 108 -1.24 8.04 -0.52
CA VAL A 108 -2.24 6.98 -0.30
C VAL A 108 -3.50 7.31 -1.10
N SER A 109 -3.92 6.39 -1.96
CA SER A 109 -5.17 6.52 -2.69
C SER A 109 -6.35 5.97 -1.90
N SER A 110 -7.50 6.62 -2.01
CA SER A 110 -8.77 6.10 -1.51
C SER A 110 -9.68 5.74 -2.67
N VAL A 111 -9.89 4.45 -2.89
CA VAL A 111 -10.81 3.96 -3.93
C VAL A 111 -12.26 4.31 -3.62
N ARG A 112 -12.60 4.46 -2.33
CA ARG A 112 -13.95 4.76 -1.85
C ARG A 112 -14.31 6.23 -2.00
N PHE A 113 -13.37 7.13 -1.70
CA PHE A 113 -13.62 8.58 -1.69
C PHE A 113 -13.03 9.29 -2.92
N GLY A 114 -12.25 8.59 -3.74
CA GLY A 114 -11.66 9.15 -4.95
C GLY A 114 -10.67 10.27 -4.64
N SER A 115 -9.79 10.05 -3.66
CA SER A 115 -8.83 11.05 -3.18
C SER A 115 -7.42 10.49 -3.11
N ILE A 116 -6.43 11.38 -3.07
CA ILE A 116 -5.05 11.09 -2.72
C ILE A 116 -4.71 11.87 -1.45
N SER A 117 -4.31 11.15 -0.41
CA SER A 117 -3.72 11.71 0.81
C SER A 117 -2.20 11.74 0.69
N ARG A 118 -1.57 12.82 1.15
CA ARG A 118 -0.13 12.96 1.35
C ARG A 118 0.18 12.98 2.85
N ILE A 119 1.19 12.23 3.28
CA ILE A 119 1.67 12.17 4.66
C ILE A 119 3.17 12.42 4.62
N ARG A 120 3.61 13.59 5.06
CA ARG A 120 5.04 13.87 5.24
C ARG A 120 5.53 13.35 6.58
N PRO A 121 6.81 12.97 6.70
CA PRO A 121 7.36 12.52 7.97
C PRO A 121 7.09 13.51 9.11
N GLY A 122 6.38 13.05 10.15
CA GLY A 122 6.06 13.84 11.33
C GLY A 122 4.92 14.85 11.18
N GLU A 123 4.23 14.89 10.04
CA GLU A 123 3.09 15.76 9.78
C GLU A 123 1.78 14.99 9.75
N GLU A 124 0.68 15.71 9.93
CA GLU A 124 -0.67 15.16 9.69
C GLU A 124 -0.92 15.02 8.19
N ALA A 125 -1.77 14.05 7.84
CA ALA A 125 -2.14 13.84 6.45
C ALA A 125 -2.97 15.00 5.89
N GLU A 126 -2.76 15.32 4.62
CA GLU A 126 -3.56 16.27 3.86
C GLU A 126 -4.07 15.63 2.57
N VAL A 127 -5.23 16.06 2.09
CA VAL A 127 -5.74 15.65 0.77
C VAL A 127 -5.16 16.58 -0.29
N ILE A 128 -4.43 16.01 -1.26
CA ILE A 128 -3.81 16.78 -2.35
C ILE A 128 -4.59 16.68 -3.67
N ALA A 129 -5.49 15.69 -3.80
CA ALA A 129 -6.37 15.54 -4.95
C ALA A 129 -7.68 14.87 -4.56
N GLN A 130 -8.78 15.26 -5.20
CA GLN A 130 -10.14 14.73 -4.97
C GLN A 130 -10.91 14.59 -6.28
N GLY A 131 -12.04 13.88 -6.22
CA GLY A 131 -12.92 13.71 -7.37
C GLY A 131 -12.36 12.76 -8.43
N ILE A 132 -11.46 11.86 -8.03
CA ILE A 132 -10.85 10.86 -8.90
C ILE A 132 -11.70 9.58 -8.83
N PRO A 133 -12.48 9.23 -9.86
CA PRO A 133 -13.36 8.08 -9.80
C PRO A 133 -12.58 6.79 -9.56
N SER A 134 -12.86 6.10 -8.44
CA SER A 134 -12.25 4.80 -8.14
C SER A 134 -10.72 4.84 -8.18
N ALA A 135 -10.10 5.82 -7.46
CA ALA A 135 -8.65 5.93 -7.33
C ALA A 135 -8.07 4.66 -6.70
N ALA A 136 -7.54 3.77 -7.52
CA ALA A 136 -7.07 2.44 -7.13
C ALA A 136 -5.55 2.45 -6.83
N SER A 137 -4.88 1.31 -7.02
CA SER A 137 -3.43 1.20 -6.84
C SER A 137 -2.67 2.24 -7.64
N ILE A 138 -1.80 2.99 -7.00
CA ILE A 138 -1.04 4.11 -7.59
C ILE A 138 0.40 3.71 -7.87
N CYS A 139 1.01 4.41 -8.83
CA CYS A 139 2.42 4.26 -9.17
C CYS A 139 3.08 5.64 -9.22
N TYR A 140 4.32 5.73 -8.77
CA TYR A 140 5.12 6.94 -8.86
C TYR A 140 6.03 6.92 -10.09
N ASP A 141 5.92 7.93 -10.91
CA ASP A 141 6.86 8.24 -12.01
C ASP A 141 7.87 9.26 -11.50
N SER A 142 9.04 8.76 -11.11
CA SER A 142 10.12 9.61 -10.56
C SER A 142 10.78 10.50 -11.62
N VAL A 143 10.62 10.20 -12.90
CA VAL A 143 11.22 10.99 -13.99
C VAL A 143 10.43 12.30 -14.20
N GLN A 144 9.11 12.21 -14.14
CA GLN A 144 8.22 13.36 -14.33
C GLN A 144 7.68 13.93 -13.02
N ASN A 145 8.07 13.36 -11.87
CA ASN A 145 7.59 13.73 -10.55
C ASN A 145 6.06 13.77 -10.48
N GLN A 146 5.42 12.63 -10.77
CA GLN A 146 3.96 12.53 -10.84
C GLN A 146 3.44 11.19 -10.34
N ILE A 147 2.19 11.16 -9.89
CA ILE A 147 1.48 9.95 -9.54
C ILE A 147 0.58 9.53 -10.71
N ILE A 148 0.66 8.26 -11.12
CA ILE A 148 -0.25 7.64 -12.07
C ILE A 148 -1.33 6.90 -11.29
N ILE A 149 -2.60 7.19 -11.59
CA ILE A 149 -3.74 6.74 -10.81
C ILE A 149 -4.70 5.95 -11.73
N PRO A 150 -4.81 4.63 -11.60
CA PRO A 150 -5.84 3.86 -12.28
C PRO A 150 -7.23 4.24 -11.77
N MET A 151 -8.10 4.61 -12.68
CA MET A 151 -9.52 4.89 -12.42
C MET A 151 -10.35 3.71 -12.90
N ASN A 152 -10.45 2.66 -12.06
CA ASN A 152 -10.98 1.34 -12.47
C ASN A 152 -12.38 1.42 -13.10
N ASN A 153 -13.29 2.22 -12.55
CA ASN A 153 -14.65 2.34 -13.06
C ASN A 153 -14.75 3.14 -14.39
N ASN A 154 -13.70 3.85 -14.75
CA ASN A 154 -13.69 4.73 -15.93
C ASN A 154 -12.83 4.18 -17.06
N ASN A 155 -12.13 3.06 -16.86
CA ASN A 155 -11.15 2.52 -17.81
C ASN A 155 -10.13 3.57 -18.26
N ALA A 156 -9.64 4.39 -17.34
CA ALA A 156 -8.77 5.53 -17.59
C ALA A 156 -7.63 5.61 -16.59
N LEU A 157 -6.62 6.40 -16.91
CA LEU A 157 -5.54 6.79 -15.99
C LEU A 157 -5.65 8.28 -15.67
N GLY A 158 -5.58 8.61 -14.39
CA GLY A 158 -5.32 9.96 -13.90
C GLY A 158 -3.82 10.20 -13.79
N ILE A 159 -3.39 11.44 -14.02
CA ILE A 159 -2.01 11.89 -13.82
C ILE A 159 -2.05 13.07 -12.85
N LEU A 160 -1.33 12.97 -11.75
CA LEU A 160 -1.23 14.00 -10.73
C LEU A 160 0.24 14.44 -10.61
N PRO A 161 0.63 15.58 -11.20
CA PRO A 161 1.96 16.14 -10.97
C PRO A 161 2.16 16.49 -9.48
N LEU A 162 3.37 16.26 -8.98
CA LEU A 162 3.78 16.64 -7.64
C LEU A 162 4.65 17.90 -7.69
N ASP A 163 4.45 18.78 -6.69
CA ASP A 163 5.23 20.02 -6.55
C ASP A 163 6.64 19.75 -5.99
#